data_5d8441fd7b7a7a3aef24378d369aafba
#
_entry.id   5d8441fd7b7a7a3aef24378d369aafba
#
_cell.length_a   1.000
_cell.length_b   1.000
_cell.length_c   1.000
_cell.angle_alpha   90.00
_cell.angle_beta   90.00
_cell.angle_gamma   90.00
#
_symmetry.space_group_name_H-M   'P 1'
#
loop_
_entity.id
_entity.type
_entity.pdbx_description
1 polymer ?
#
loop_
_entity_poly.entity_id
_entity_poly.type
_entity_poly.pdbx_seq_one_letter_code
_entity_poly.pdbx_strand_id
1 'polypeptide(L)'
;MKKRNAIIALIIMVALIIGAGYLSLVGIGLEGSGSIYDIKLGLDLAGGVSITYQAVGDETPSSEDMDDTVYKLQKRVEQYSTEAQVYREGEDRISIEIPGVSDASTILEDLGKPGSLYFIRQTDDDGNANYQLD
;
A
#
# COMPACT_ATOMS: atom_id res chain seq x y z
N MET A 1 -24.87 -47.05 -13.24
CA MET A 1 -25.48 -46.05 -12.31
C MET A 1 -26.92 -45.87 -12.73
N LYS A 2 -27.90 -45.88 -11.77
CA LYS A 2 -29.30 -45.62 -12.09
C LYS A 2 -29.42 -44.15 -12.56
N LYS A 3 -30.20 -43.89 -13.61
CA LYS A 3 -30.39 -42.52 -14.19
C LYS A 3 -30.69 -41.45 -13.12
N ARG A 4 -31.45 -41.84 -12.10
CA ARG A 4 -31.79 -40.99 -10.95
C ARG A 4 -30.54 -40.50 -10.18
N ASN A 5 -29.58 -41.36 -9.92
CA ASN A 5 -28.33 -40.99 -9.21
C ASN A 5 -27.43 -40.07 -10.06
N ALA A 6 -27.41 -40.25 -11.36
CA ALA A 6 -26.68 -39.37 -12.27
C ALA A 6 -27.30 -37.96 -12.30
N ILE A 7 -28.63 -37.86 -12.31
CA ILE A 7 -29.30 -36.54 -12.24
C ILE A 7 -29.05 -35.83 -10.92
N ILE A 8 -29.09 -36.57 -9.80
CA ILE A 8 -28.80 -35.99 -8.46
C ILE A 8 -27.34 -35.50 -8.42
N ALA A 9 -26.40 -36.30 -8.89
CA ALA A 9 -25.00 -35.91 -8.93
C ALA A 9 -24.77 -34.65 -9.81
N LEU A 10 -25.46 -34.54 -10.92
CA LEU A 10 -25.39 -33.36 -11.78
C LEU A 10 -25.90 -32.09 -11.06
N ILE A 11 -27.05 -32.21 -10.38
CA ILE A 11 -27.65 -31.09 -9.61
C ILE A 11 -26.70 -30.63 -8.51
N ILE A 12 -26.09 -31.58 -7.78
CA ILE A 12 -25.12 -31.26 -6.73
C ILE A 12 -23.88 -30.56 -7.31
N MET A 13 -23.38 -31.05 -8.44
CA MET A 13 -22.22 -30.45 -9.11
C MET A 13 -22.51 -29.02 -9.56
N VAL A 14 -23.67 -28.77 -10.18
CA VAL A 14 -24.08 -27.43 -10.58
C VAL A 14 -24.25 -26.50 -9.37
N ALA A 15 -24.87 -26.99 -8.29
CA ALA A 15 -25.02 -26.22 -7.05
C ALA A 15 -23.65 -25.85 -6.43
N LEU A 16 -22.69 -26.76 -6.45
CA LEU A 16 -21.32 -26.49 -5.98
C LEU A 16 -20.60 -25.43 -6.83
N ILE A 17 -20.74 -25.49 -8.16
CA ILE A 17 -20.16 -24.50 -9.07
C ILE A 17 -20.75 -23.11 -8.81
N ILE A 18 -22.09 -23.02 -8.69
CA ILE A 18 -22.76 -21.76 -8.38
C ILE A 18 -22.35 -21.24 -7.00
N GLY A 19 -22.28 -22.11 -5.98
CA GLY A 19 -21.84 -21.75 -4.64
C GLY A 19 -20.38 -21.26 -4.61
N ALA A 20 -19.49 -21.94 -5.29
CA ALA A 20 -18.08 -21.52 -5.40
C ALA A 20 -17.96 -20.19 -6.16
N GLY A 21 -18.71 -20.00 -7.23
CA GLY A 21 -18.75 -18.72 -7.96
C GLY A 21 -19.24 -17.56 -7.08
N TYR A 22 -20.30 -17.80 -6.31
CA TYR A 22 -20.82 -16.81 -5.39
C TYR A 22 -19.79 -16.43 -4.31
N LEU A 23 -19.14 -17.42 -3.70
CA LEU A 23 -18.09 -17.20 -2.69
C LEU A 23 -16.88 -16.47 -3.27
N SER A 24 -16.52 -16.72 -4.52
CA SER A 24 -15.43 -16.01 -5.20
C SER A 24 -15.74 -14.54 -5.45
N LEU A 25 -17.00 -14.19 -5.69
CA LEU A 25 -17.42 -12.79 -5.91
C LEU A 25 -17.57 -12.01 -4.59
N VAL A 26 -18.19 -12.64 -3.59
CA VAL A 26 -18.56 -11.97 -2.33
C VAL A 26 -17.46 -12.09 -1.27
N GLY A 27 -16.62 -13.13 -1.37
CA GLY A 27 -15.65 -13.47 -0.34
C GLY A 27 -16.25 -14.26 0.82
N ILE A 28 -15.43 -14.54 1.81
CA ILE A 28 -15.81 -15.34 3.00
C ILE A 28 -15.78 -14.44 4.24
N GLY A 29 -16.83 -14.51 5.04
CA GLY A 29 -16.95 -13.77 6.29
C GLY A 29 -17.53 -12.37 6.12
N LEU A 30 -17.63 -11.63 7.23
CA LEU A 30 -18.21 -10.29 7.28
C LEU A 30 -17.34 -9.23 6.59
N GLU A 31 -16.05 -9.50 6.42
CA GLU A 31 -15.08 -8.60 5.77
C GLU A 31 -14.86 -8.94 4.29
N GLY A 32 -15.56 -9.96 3.75
CA GLY A 32 -15.48 -10.33 2.35
C GLY A 32 -14.11 -10.88 1.90
N SER A 33 -13.29 -11.38 2.85
CA SER A 33 -11.95 -11.89 2.58
C SER A 33 -11.95 -12.97 1.48
N GLY A 34 -11.01 -12.88 0.53
CA GLY A 34 -10.91 -13.81 -0.61
C GLY A 34 -11.86 -13.50 -1.77
N SER A 35 -12.49 -12.34 -1.79
CA SER A 35 -13.21 -11.80 -2.95
C SER A 35 -12.23 -11.47 -4.08
N ILE A 36 -12.67 -11.56 -5.34
CA ILE A 36 -11.90 -11.09 -6.50
C ILE A 36 -11.58 -9.58 -6.43
N TYR A 37 -12.39 -8.81 -5.68
CA TYR A 37 -12.20 -7.38 -5.46
C TYR A 37 -11.13 -7.08 -4.39
N ASP A 38 -10.72 -8.07 -3.62
CA ASP A 38 -9.68 -7.95 -2.58
C ASP A 38 -8.27 -8.26 -3.13
N ILE A 39 -8.19 -8.62 -4.41
CA ILE A 39 -6.92 -8.87 -5.08
C ILE A 39 -6.23 -7.54 -5.36
N LYS A 40 -5.13 -7.29 -4.64
CA LYS A 40 -4.29 -6.12 -4.88
C LYS A 40 -3.58 -6.27 -6.22
N LEU A 41 -3.86 -5.33 -7.11
CA LEU A 41 -3.26 -5.28 -8.42
C LEU A 41 -1.95 -4.48 -8.33
N GLY A 42 -0.84 -5.07 -8.79
CA GLY A 42 0.42 -4.34 -8.94
C GLY A 42 0.34 -3.26 -10.02
N LEU A 43 1.39 -2.45 -10.12
CA LEU A 43 1.51 -1.33 -11.08
C LEU A 43 1.18 -1.69 -12.52
N ASP A 44 1.51 -2.92 -12.95
CA ASP A 44 1.27 -3.40 -14.32
C ASP A 44 -0.21 -3.46 -14.72
N LEU A 45 -1.09 -3.69 -13.73
CA LEU A 45 -2.53 -3.85 -13.95
C LEU A 45 -3.34 -2.66 -13.45
N ALA A 46 -2.95 -2.08 -12.32
CA ALA A 46 -3.61 -0.92 -11.73
C ALA A 46 -3.16 0.40 -12.37
N GLY A 47 -2.01 0.40 -13.04
CA GLY A 47 -1.28 1.62 -13.35
C GLY A 47 -0.75 2.26 -12.06
N GLY A 48 0.03 3.31 -12.19
CA GLY A 48 0.56 4.01 -11.02
C GLY A 48 1.90 4.67 -11.28
N VAL A 49 2.57 5.04 -10.19
CA VAL A 49 3.87 5.69 -10.21
C VAL A 49 4.91 4.80 -9.55
N SER A 50 6.05 4.62 -10.22
CA SER A 50 7.24 3.97 -9.66
C SER A 50 8.39 4.98 -9.65
N ILE A 51 9.04 5.12 -8.50
CA ILE A 51 10.13 6.06 -8.27
C ILE A 51 11.27 5.30 -7.61
N THR A 52 12.48 5.45 -8.12
CA THR A 52 13.67 4.93 -7.45
C THR A 52 14.56 6.09 -7.01
N TYR A 53 14.87 6.16 -5.74
CA TYR A 53 15.87 7.05 -5.16
C TYR A 53 17.18 6.32 -4.98
N GLN A 54 18.28 7.03 -5.22
CA GLN A 54 19.61 6.54 -4.94
C GLN A 54 20.31 7.46 -3.95
N ALA A 55 20.95 6.88 -2.96
CA ALA A 55 21.79 7.64 -2.04
C ALA A 55 22.95 8.31 -2.80
N VAL A 56 23.20 9.57 -2.46
CA VAL A 56 24.28 10.37 -3.05
C VAL A 56 25.34 10.61 -1.99
N GLY A 57 26.58 10.25 -2.28
CA GLY A 57 27.73 10.43 -1.38
C GLY A 57 28.85 9.46 -1.73
N ASP A 58 30.00 9.66 -1.09
CA ASP A 58 31.20 8.82 -1.30
C ASP A 58 31.17 7.53 -0.47
N GLU A 59 30.30 7.47 0.53
CA GLU A 59 30.14 6.32 1.43
C GLU A 59 28.78 5.64 1.22
N THR A 60 28.78 4.31 1.25
CA THR A 60 27.54 3.53 1.22
C THR A 60 26.77 3.76 2.52
N PRO A 61 25.47 4.09 2.46
CA PRO A 61 24.64 4.29 3.64
C PRO A 61 24.62 3.04 4.53
N SER A 62 24.49 3.25 5.83
CA SER A 62 24.32 2.12 6.73
C SER A 62 22.96 1.42 6.51
N SER A 63 22.86 0.14 6.86
CA SER A 63 21.61 -0.60 6.75
C SER A 63 20.51 0.04 7.60
N GLU A 64 20.86 0.56 8.77
CA GLU A 64 19.94 1.23 9.71
C GLU A 64 19.39 2.53 9.11
N ASP A 65 20.26 3.38 8.52
CA ASP A 65 19.81 4.62 7.85
C ASP A 65 18.89 4.34 6.66
N MET A 66 19.18 3.28 5.92
CA MET A 66 18.33 2.85 4.79
C MET A 66 16.97 2.37 5.28
N ASP A 67 16.90 1.57 6.33
CA ASP A 67 15.66 1.05 6.90
C ASP A 67 14.81 2.19 7.52
N ASP A 68 15.45 3.13 8.21
CA ASP A 68 14.82 4.34 8.72
C ASP A 68 14.25 5.20 7.60
N THR A 69 14.97 5.31 6.49
CA THR A 69 14.51 6.08 5.32
C THR A 69 13.32 5.41 4.65
N VAL A 70 13.36 4.08 4.48
CA VAL A 70 12.23 3.30 3.98
C VAL A 70 11.00 3.52 4.85
N TYR A 71 11.13 3.44 6.17
CA TYR A 71 10.02 3.67 7.10
C TYR A 71 9.42 5.08 6.96
N LYS A 72 10.26 6.11 6.89
CA LYS A 72 9.81 7.51 6.74
C LYS A 72 9.12 7.74 5.40
N LEU A 73 9.66 7.18 4.31
CA LEU A 73 9.05 7.26 2.98
C LEU A 73 7.72 6.49 2.93
N GLN A 74 7.65 5.30 3.54
CA GLN A 74 6.41 4.53 3.63
C GLN A 74 5.31 5.35 4.30
N LYS A 75 5.60 6.05 5.40
CA LYS A 75 4.64 6.93 6.08
C LYS A 75 4.17 8.10 5.23
N ARG A 76 5.01 8.61 4.33
CA ARG A 76 4.63 9.68 3.42
C ARG A 76 3.76 9.18 2.26
N VAL A 77 4.08 8.03 1.68
CA VAL A 77 3.34 7.51 0.53
C VAL A 77 1.98 6.92 0.90
N GLU A 78 1.80 6.48 2.14
CA GLU A 78 0.52 5.97 2.66
C GLU A 78 -0.63 6.99 2.52
N GLN A 79 -0.32 8.30 2.48
CA GLN A 79 -1.34 9.33 2.24
C GLN A 79 -1.88 9.37 0.81
N TYR A 80 -1.14 8.82 -0.17
CA TYR A 80 -1.55 8.77 -1.57
C TYR A 80 -2.26 7.47 -1.92
N SER A 81 -1.78 6.35 -1.35
CA SER A 81 -2.37 5.03 -1.55
C SER A 81 -2.04 4.12 -0.39
N THR A 82 -3.05 3.45 0.16
CA THR A 82 -2.86 2.42 1.19
C THR A 82 -2.17 1.17 0.66
N GLU A 83 -2.07 1.05 -0.67
CA GLU A 83 -1.37 -0.05 -1.35
C GLU A 83 0.06 0.32 -1.75
N ALA A 84 0.49 1.56 -1.45
CA ALA A 84 1.84 2.01 -1.73
C ALA A 84 2.87 1.17 -0.97
N GLN A 85 3.96 0.86 -1.65
CA GLN A 85 5.06 0.06 -1.10
C GLN A 85 6.38 0.79 -1.25
N VAL A 86 7.20 0.74 -0.21
CA VAL A 86 8.56 1.26 -0.21
C VAL A 86 9.49 0.15 0.24
N TYR A 87 10.51 -0.14 -0.54
CA TYR A 87 11.46 -1.20 -0.23
C TYR A 87 12.87 -0.87 -0.71
N ARG A 88 13.84 -1.51 -0.09
CA ARG A 88 15.24 -1.38 -0.48
C ARG A 88 15.51 -2.13 -1.77
N GLU A 89 16.30 -1.52 -2.65
CA GLU A 89 16.81 -2.13 -3.87
C GLU A 89 18.35 -2.07 -3.86
N GLY A 90 18.97 -3.16 -3.43
CA GLY A 90 20.40 -3.20 -3.22
C GLY A 90 20.85 -2.49 -1.95
N GLU A 91 22.03 -1.89 -1.97
CA GLU A 91 22.67 -1.27 -0.79
C GLU A 91 22.42 0.23 -0.68
N ASP A 92 22.14 0.89 -1.80
CA ASP A 92 22.10 2.35 -1.90
C ASP A 92 20.83 2.91 -2.55
N ARG A 93 19.85 2.04 -2.91
CA ARG A 93 18.61 2.46 -3.57
C ARG A 93 17.38 2.08 -2.77
N ILE A 94 16.35 2.91 -2.95
CA ILE A 94 15.00 2.70 -2.40
C ILE A 94 14.01 2.87 -3.54
N SER A 95 13.21 1.85 -3.76
CA SER A 95 12.11 1.87 -4.73
C SER A 95 10.78 2.11 -4.03
N ILE A 96 9.97 2.95 -4.64
CA ILE A 96 8.64 3.35 -4.19
C ILE A 96 7.66 3.01 -5.30
N GLU A 97 6.63 2.27 -4.97
CA GLU A 97 5.53 1.92 -5.88
C GLU A 97 4.22 2.42 -5.31
N ILE A 98 3.50 3.22 -6.09
CA ILE A 98 2.22 3.82 -5.67
C ILE A 98 1.18 3.49 -6.74
N PRO A 99 0.42 2.39 -6.58
CA PRO A 99 -0.60 2.00 -7.54
C PRO A 99 -1.80 2.94 -7.51
N GLY A 100 -2.47 3.07 -8.66
CA GLY A 100 -3.73 3.81 -8.80
C GLY A 100 -3.59 5.34 -8.85
N VAL A 101 -2.37 5.88 -8.85
CA VAL A 101 -2.11 7.32 -8.98
C VAL A 101 -1.54 7.65 -10.36
N SER A 102 -1.84 8.85 -10.87
CA SER A 102 -1.41 9.30 -12.20
C SER A 102 -0.51 10.54 -12.19
N ASP A 103 -0.44 11.26 -11.06
CA ASP A 103 0.33 12.50 -10.94
C ASP A 103 1.67 12.25 -10.23
N ALA A 104 2.65 11.80 -11.01
CA ALA A 104 4.01 11.60 -10.53
C ALA A 104 4.69 12.89 -10.08
N SER A 105 4.36 14.03 -10.71
CA SER A 105 5.05 15.29 -10.47
C SER A 105 4.77 15.84 -9.08
N THR A 106 3.52 15.85 -8.67
CA THR A 106 3.11 16.28 -7.32
C THR A 106 3.71 15.38 -6.26
N ILE A 107 3.69 14.05 -6.48
CA ILE A 107 4.24 13.08 -5.54
C ILE A 107 5.76 13.26 -5.38
N LEU A 108 6.48 13.44 -6.49
CA LEU A 108 7.94 13.69 -6.46
C LEU A 108 8.28 14.97 -5.70
N GLU A 109 7.51 16.04 -5.90
CA GLU A 109 7.71 17.30 -5.19
C GLU A 109 7.50 17.12 -3.68
N ASP A 110 6.44 16.46 -3.28
CA ASP A 110 6.14 16.24 -1.86
C ASP A 110 7.11 15.27 -1.18
N LEU A 111 7.51 14.20 -1.86
CA LEU A 111 8.51 13.27 -1.33
C LEU A 111 9.90 13.90 -1.23
N GLY A 112 10.22 14.83 -2.16
CA GLY A 112 11.48 15.57 -2.16
C GLY A 112 11.58 16.64 -1.08
N LYS A 113 10.47 17.05 -0.45
CA LYS A 113 10.49 18.04 0.63
C LYS A 113 11.09 17.43 1.90
N PRO A 114 12.18 18.01 2.45
CA PRO A 114 12.73 17.52 3.70
C PRO A 114 11.70 17.71 4.81
N GLY A 115 11.47 16.65 5.59
CA GLY A 115 10.69 16.75 6.83
C GLY A 115 11.54 17.43 7.90
N SER A 116 10.97 18.42 8.58
CA SER A 116 11.61 19.03 9.74
C SER A 116 10.77 18.72 10.99
N LEU A 117 11.43 18.23 12.04
CA LEU A 117 10.81 18.03 13.33
C LEU A 117 11.25 19.16 14.27
N TYR A 118 10.29 19.93 14.74
CA TYR A 118 10.53 20.96 15.72
C TYR A 118 9.89 20.57 17.06
N PHE A 119 10.67 20.59 18.11
CA PHE A 119 10.14 20.49 19.49
C PHE A 119 9.72 21.88 19.93
N ILE A 120 8.42 22.10 20.04
CA ILE A 120 7.86 23.38 20.46
C ILE A 120 7.33 23.21 21.89
N ARG A 121 7.70 24.13 22.79
CA ARG A 121 7.05 24.18 24.10
C ARG A 121 5.56 24.45 23.87
N GLN A 122 4.69 23.71 24.52
CA GLN A 122 3.26 23.77 24.33
C GLN A 122 2.68 25.18 24.61
N THR A 123 3.24 25.87 25.61
CA THR A 123 2.85 27.23 25.97
C THR A 123 4.08 28.13 26.10
N ASP A 124 3.91 29.42 25.87
CA ASP A 124 4.88 30.46 26.20
C ASP A 124 4.95 30.70 27.71
N ASP A 125 5.77 31.64 28.13
CA ASP A 125 5.94 31.97 29.57
C ASP A 125 4.70 32.70 30.15
N ASP A 126 3.82 33.20 29.28
CA ASP A 126 2.55 33.86 29.61
C ASP A 126 1.35 32.89 29.59
N GLY A 127 1.59 31.61 29.26
CA GLY A 127 0.57 30.57 29.23
C GLY A 127 -0.25 30.47 27.93
N ASN A 128 0.12 31.21 26.87
CA ASN A 128 -0.55 31.12 25.57
C ASN A 128 0.02 29.97 24.75
N ALA A 129 -0.77 29.41 23.85
CA ALA A 129 -0.30 28.36 22.94
C ALA A 129 0.80 28.90 22.00
N ASN A 130 1.91 28.18 21.95
CA ASN A 130 3.10 28.55 21.15
C ASN A 130 3.02 28.11 19.69
N TYR A 131 1.88 27.56 19.25
CA TYR A 131 1.65 27.06 17.90
C TYR A 131 0.23 27.34 17.45
N GLN A 132 0.06 27.48 16.13
CA GLN A 132 -1.25 27.50 15.50
C GLN A 132 -1.38 26.20 14.68
N LEU A 133 -2.56 25.59 14.76
CA LEU A 133 -2.92 24.47 13.88
C LEU A 133 -3.58 25.06 12.64
N ASP A 134 -2.96 24.78 11.48
CA ASP A 134 -3.52 25.14 10.17
C ASP A 134 -4.67 24.21 9.76
#